data_a8ddef898a6acae57bcd53ad0a158c12
#
_entry.id   a8ddef898a6acae57bcd53ad0a158c12
#
_cell.length_a   1.000
_cell.length_b   1.000
_cell.length_c   1.000
_cell.angle_alpha   90.00
_cell.angle_beta   90.00
_cell.angle_gamma   90.00
#
_symmetry.space_group_name_H-M   'P 1'
#
loop_
_entity.id
_entity.type
_entity.pdbx_description
1 polymer ?
#
loop_
_entity_poly.entity_id
_entity_poly.type
_entity_poly.pdbx_seq_one_letter_code
_entity_poly.pdbx_strand_id
1 'polypeptide(L)'
;MIFKIEHRDLFSVPKDYSLVHCISADFALGAGIAKEFTKRGVKRELLRRYGIYADSSVWVGKALDTHATDWNWEYNLVTKEHYWGKPNYVTLEMCLKNLRDVYVNHNEHLAPKLAMPWLGCGLDKLERWKVEVLIKDVFKNCDVEILICDWG
;
A
#
# COMPACT_ATOMS: atom_id res chain seq x y z
N MET A 1 -8.94 16.17 -0.90
CA MET A 1 -8.45 15.02 -0.09
C MET A 1 -8.91 15.16 1.35
N ILE A 2 -9.39 14.07 1.91
CA ILE A 2 -9.68 13.97 3.35
C ILE A 2 -8.60 13.08 3.94
N PHE A 3 -7.91 13.55 4.97
CA PHE A 3 -6.81 12.83 5.62
C PHE A 3 -7.09 12.69 7.11
N LYS A 4 -7.14 11.47 7.60
CA LYS A 4 -7.44 11.17 9.00
C LYS A 4 -6.42 10.21 9.58
N ILE A 5 -6.12 10.35 10.86
CA ILE A 5 -5.28 9.41 11.62
C ILE A 5 -6.11 8.89 12.76
N GLU A 6 -6.26 7.57 12.88
CA GLU A 6 -6.99 6.93 13.95
C GLU A 6 -6.15 5.84 14.60
N HIS A 7 -6.29 5.67 15.90
CA HIS A 7 -5.66 4.57 16.62
C HIS A 7 -6.56 3.33 16.48
N ARG A 8 -6.27 2.51 15.47
CA ARG A 8 -7.04 1.30 15.20
C ARG A 8 -6.26 0.32 14.34
N ASP A 9 -6.67 -0.95 14.41
CA ASP A 9 -6.14 -2.00 13.54
C ASP A 9 -6.60 -1.73 12.08
N LEU A 10 -5.69 -1.89 11.13
CA LEU A 10 -6.02 -1.75 9.71
C LEU A 10 -7.19 -2.65 9.30
N PHE A 11 -7.23 -3.87 9.83
CA PHE A 11 -8.28 -4.84 9.48
C PHE A 11 -9.59 -4.63 10.24
N SER A 12 -9.72 -3.50 10.94
CA SER A 12 -10.97 -3.10 11.60
C SER A 12 -11.77 -2.07 10.82
N VAL A 13 -11.25 -1.56 9.70
CA VAL A 13 -11.94 -0.53 8.92
C VAL A 13 -13.12 -1.12 8.14
N PRO A 14 -14.14 -0.28 7.78
CA PRO A 14 -15.25 -0.75 6.96
C PRO A 14 -14.80 -1.37 5.64
N LYS A 15 -15.60 -2.29 5.13
CA LYS A 15 -15.24 -3.09 3.96
C LYS A 15 -15.25 -2.30 2.64
N ASP A 16 -15.81 -1.10 2.62
CA ASP A 16 -15.76 -0.23 1.46
C ASP A 16 -14.42 0.50 1.29
N TYR A 17 -13.52 0.37 2.27
CA TYR A 17 -12.13 0.82 2.12
C TYR A 17 -11.33 -0.17 1.29
N SER A 18 -10.36 0.36 0.54
CA SER A 18 -9.27 -0.44 -0.03
C SER A 18 -8.07 -0.35 0.92
N LEU A 19 -7.38 -1.46 1.09
CA LEU A 19 -6.23 -1.53 2.00
C LEU A 19 -4.93 -1.29 1.24
N VAL A 20 -4.02 -0.54 1.83
CA VAL A 20 -2.73 -0.20 1.22
C VAL A 20 -1.60 -0.61 2.18
N HIS A 21 -0.58 -1.27 1.66
CA HIS A 21 0.62 -1.62 2.43
C HIS A 21 1.84 -1.71 1.52
N CYS A 22 3.02 -1.81 2.12
CA CYS A 22 4.29 -1.92 1.39
C CYS A 22 4.76 -3.37 1.34
N ILE A 23 5.30 -3.78 0.19
CA ILE A 23 5.86 -5.11 -0.02
C ILE A 23 7.21 -5.02 -0.73
N SER A 24 7.92 -6.14 -0.80
CA SER A 24 9.11 -6.31 -1.63
C SER A 24 8.76 -7.03 -2.93
N ALA A 25 9.57 -6.80 -3.98
CA ALA A 25 9.30 -7.38 -5.31
C ALA A 25 9.46 -8.90 -5.36
N ASP A 26 10.11 -9.50 -4.36
CA ASP A 26 10.22 -10.97 -4.24
C ASP A 26 8.92 -11.61 -3.69
N PHE A 27 7.92 -10.80 -3.35
CA PHE A 27 6.64 -11.23 -2.79
C PHE A 27 6.80 -12.14 -1.55
N ALA A 28 7.78 -11.84 -0.69
CA ALA A 28 8.01 -12.61 0.53
C ALA A 28 6.86 -12.48 1.53
N LEU A 29 6.41 -11.25 1.80
CA LEU A 29 5.29 -10.95 2.71
C LEU A 29 5.32 -11.75 4.01
N GLY A 30 6.51 -11.89 4.60
CA GLY A 30 6.71 -12.81 5.72
C GLY A 30 6.82 -12.15 7.09
N ALA A 31 6.74 -10.82 7.18
CA ALA A 31 6.94 -10.10 8.45
C ALA A 31 5.99 -8.92 8.58
N GLY A 32 5.73 -8.52 9.82
CA GLY A 32 4.90 -7.38 10.13
C GLY A 32 3.49 -7.51 9.58
N ILE A 33 2.92 -6.38 9.13
CA ILE A 33 1.55 -6.35 8.62
C ILE A 33 1.40 -7.17 7.33
N ALA A 34 2.46 -7.33 6.54
CA ALA A 34 2.43 -8.12 5.31
C ALA A 34 2.10 -9.59 5.59
N LYS A 35 2.52 -10.10 6.76
CA LYS A 35 2.18 -11.45 7.18
C LYS A 35 0.67 -11.64 7.35
N GLU A 36 -0.02 -10.61 7.84
CA GLU A 36 -1.48 -10.65 7.98
C GLU A 36 -2.16 -10.66 6.60
N PHE A 37 -1.62 -9.95 5.62
CA PHE A 37 -2.12 -10.02 4.24
C PHE A 37 -1.89 -11.40 3.64
N THR A 38 -0.76 -12.04 3.93
CA THR A 38 -0.48 -13.41 3.47
C THR A 38 -1.53 -14.39 3.98
N LYS A 39 -1.90 -14.29 5.24
CA LYS A 39 -2.93 -15.14 5.84
C LYS A 39 -4.29 -14.99 5.15
N ARG A 40 -4.53 -13.86 4.52
CA ARG A 40 -5.79 -13.56 3.82
C ARG A 40 -5.74 -13.83 2.32
N GLY A 41 -4.68 -14.46 1.83
CA GLY A 41 -4.59 -14.89 0.44
C GLY A 41 -3.91 -13.91 -0.52
N VAL A 42 -3.44 -12.77 -0.03
CA VAL A 42 -2.85 -11.73 -0.89
C VAL A 42 -1.56 -12.22 -1.56
N LYS A 43 -0.67 -12.91 -0.85
CA LYS A 43 0.55 -13.45 -1.42
C LYS A 43 0.25 -14.43 -2.57
N ARG A 44 -0.72 -15.31 -2.38
CA ARG A 44 -1.12 -16.28 -3.41
C ARG A 44 -1.56 -15.54 -4.68
N GLU A 45 -2.37 -14.51 -4.52
CA GLU A 45 -2.88 -13.76 -5.66
C GLU A 45 -1.78 -12.96 -6.35
N LEU A 46 -0.86 -12.35 -5.59
CA LEU A 46 0.31 -11.68 -6.16
C LEU A 46 1.14 -12.63 -7.01
N LEU A 47 1.44 -13.83 -6.50
CA LEU A 47 2.19 -14.83 -7.24
C LEU A 47 1.45 -15.28 -8.49
N ARG A 48 0.15 -15.47 -8.42
CA ARG A 48 -0.67 -15.89 -9.55
C ARG A 48 -0.72 -14.82 -10.65
N ARG A 49 -0.88 -13.55 -10.28
CA ARG A 49 -1.06 -12.45 -11.24
C ARG A 49 0.24 -11.85 -11.75
N TYR A 50 1.26 -11.78 -10.90
CA TYR A 50 2.50 -11.04 -11.18
C TYR A 50 3.76 -11.89 -11.07
N GLY A 51 3.65 -13.11 -10.58
CA GLY A 51 4.81 -13.99 -10.32
C GLY A 51 5.36 -14.69 -11.55
N ILE A 52 4.84 -14.41 -12.74
CA ILE A 52 5.28 -15.06 -13.99
C ILE A 52 6.60 -14.49 -14.53
N TYR A 53 7.06 -13.37 -13.98
CA TYR A 53 8.27 -12.72 -14.46
C TYR A 53 9.50 -13.29 -13.73
N ALA A 54 10.54 -13.61 -14.51
CA ALA A 54 11.80 -14.11 -13.95
C ALA A 54 12.51 -13.05 -13.10
N ASP A 55 12.38 -11.77 -13.50
CA ASP A 55 12.92 -10.63 -12.77
C ASP A 55 11.78 -9.78 -12.23
N SER A 56 11.45 -9.98 -10.96
CA SER A 56 10.37 -9.24 -10.29
C SER A 56 10.72 -7.79 -9.98
N SER A 57 12.01 -7.39 -10.12
CA SER A 57 12.43 -6.01 -9.84
C SER A 57 11.72 -4.99 -10.73
N VAL A 58 11.12 -5.41 -11.85
CA VAL A 58 10.32 -4.54 -12.74
C VAL A 58 9.13 -3.92 -12.01
N TRP A 59 8.69 -4.52 -10.91
CA TRP A 59 7.55 -4.02 -10.14
C TRP A 59 7.91 -2.93 -9.13
N VAL A 60 9.21 -2.69 -8.86
CA VAL A 60 9.62 -1.65 -7.89
C VAL A 60 9.10 -0.29 -8.33
N GLY A 61 8.45 0.42 -7.44
CA GLY A 61 7.82 1.71 -7.73
C GLY A 61 6.38 1.61 -8.21
N LYS A 62 5.80 0.42 -8.24
CA LYS A 62 4.44 0.18 -8.71
C LYS A 62 3.50 -0.14 -7.55
N ALA A 63 2.23 0.18 -7.74
CA ALA A 63 1.14 -0.25 -6.87
C ALA A 63 0.42 -1.41 -7.57
N LEU A 64 0.57 -2.62 -7.05
CA LEU A 64 -0.03 -3.82 -7.63
C LEU A 64 -1.37 -4.11 -6.94
N ASP A 65 -2.43 -4.17 -7.73
CA ASP A 65 -3.76 -4.43 -7.19
C ASP A 65 -4.01 -5.93 -7.03
N THR A 66 -4.67 -6.29 -5.95
CA THR A 66 -5.20 -7.64 -5.71
C THR A 66 -6.61 -7.52 -5.15
N HIS A 67 -7.35 -8.63 -5.20
CA HIS A 67 -8.71 -8.68 -4.65
C HIS A 67 -8.90 -10.03 -3.95
N ALA A 68 -8.15 -10.22 -2.86
CA ALA A 68 -8.13 -11.47 -2.10
C ALA A 68 -8.90 -11.40 -0.79
N THR A 69 -9.21 -10.20 -0.30
CA THR A 69 -9.86 -9.98 0.98
C THR A 69 -11.31 -9.53 0.79
N ASP A 70 -12.04 -9.36 1.91
CA ASP A 70 -13.41 -8.83 1.91
C ASP A 70 -13.46 -7.30 1.73
N TRP A 71 -12.30 -6.63 1.82
CA TRP A 71 -12.23 -5.19 1.53
C TRP A 71 -12.29 -4.96 0.02
N ASN A 72 -12.48 -3.70 -0.37
CA ASN A 72 -12.73 -3.36 -1.77
C ASN A 72 -11.58 -3.82 -2.69
N TRP A 73 -10.36 -3.39 -2.36
CA TRP A 73 -9.14 -3.84 -3.03
C TRP A 73 -7.98 -3.87 -2.04
N GLU A 74 -6.91 -4.56 -2.40
CA GLU A 74 -5.62 -4.38 -1.75
C GLU A 74 -4.67 -3.76 -2.78
N TYR A 75 -3.97 -2.70 -2.38
CA TYR A 75 -2.93 -2.08 -3.18
C TYR A 75 -1.58 -2.34 -2.53
N ASN A 76 -0.77 -3.09 -3.22
CA ASN A 76 0.51 -3.59 -2.73
C ASN A 76 1.61 -2.73 -3.34
N LEU A 77 2.18 -1.84 -2.53
CA LEU A 77 3.20 -0.89 -2.98
C LEU A 77 4.57 -1.57 -2.94
N VAL A 78 5.19 -1.75 -4.10
CA VAL A 78 6.48 -2.43 -4.21
C VAL A 78 7.58 -1.40 -4.00
N THR A 79 8.06 -1.29 -2.77
CA THR A 79 9.01 -0.24 -2.36
C THR A 79 10.46 -0.68 -2.36
N LYS A 80 10.74 -1.97 -2.53
CA LYS A 80 12.11 -2.52 -2.52
C LYS A 80 12.17 -3.83 -3.31
N GLU A 81 13.37 -4.21 -3.76
CA GLU A 81 13.53 -5.44 -4.55
C GLU A 81 13.37 -6.70 -3.70
N HIS A 82 14.03 -6.73 -2.53
CA HIS A 82 14.10 -7.92 -1.68
C HIS A 82 13.64 -7.62 -0.26
N TYR A 83 13.12 -8.66 0.42
CA TYR A 83 12.60 -8.50 1.78
C TYR A 83 13.68 -8.01 2.77
N TRP A 84 14.96 -8.32 2.54
CA TRP A 84 16.07 -7.85 3.38
C TRP A 84 16.56 -6.45 3.03
N GLY A 85 16.08 -5.88 1.93
CA GLY A 85 16.41 -4.51 1.56
C GLY A 85 15.59 -3.50 2.34
N LYS A 86 15.79 -2.23 2.03
CA LYS A 86 15.04 -1.15 2.68
C LYS A 86 14.40 -0.25 1.62
N PRO A 87 13.17 0.19 1.85
CA PRO A 87 12.57 1.21 1.00
C PRO A 87 13.26 2.55 1.25
N ASN A 88 13.09 3.46 0.34
CA ASN A 88 13.47 4.85 0.52
C ASN A 88 12.27 5.73 0.13
N TYR A 89 12.40 7.04 0.38
CA TYR A 89 11.30 7.95 0.08
C TYR A 89 11.02 8.07 -1.42
N VAL A 90 12.05 7.86 -2.25
CA VAL A 90 11.89 7.92 -3.71
C VAL A 90 11.01 6.78 -4.20
N THR A 91 11.27 5.53 -3.79
CA THR A 91 10.46 4.39 -4.21
C THR A 91 9.04 4.47 -3.64
N LEU A 92 8.89 4.94 -2.41
CA LEU A 92 7.57 5.16 -1.82
C LEU A 92 6.79 6.21 -2.62
N GLU A 93 7.42 7.32 -2.96
CA GLU A 93 6.79 8.36 -3.77
C GLU A 93 6.37 7.83 -5.14
N MET A 94 7.21 7.05 -5.79
CA MET A 94 6.86 6.40 -7.06
C MET A 94 5.61 5.54 -6.94
N CYS A 95 5.54 4.73 -5.89
CA CYS A 95 4.37 3.87 -5.64
C CYS A 95 3.10 4.68 -5.40
N LEU A 96 3.19 5.74 -4.60
CA LEU A 96 2.05 6.60 -4.29
C LEU A 96 1.56 7.34 -5.53
N LYS A 97 2.47 7.83 -6.37
CA LYS A 97 2.10 8.47 -7.63
C LYS A 97 1.45 7.48 -8.60
N ASN A 98 1.96 6.25 -8.66
CA ASN A 98 1.36 5.21 -9.47
C ASN A 98 -0.06 4.87 -8.96
N LEU A 99 -0.24 4.75 -7.67
CA LEU A 99 -1.55 4.53 -7.05
C LEU A 99 -2.51 5.66 -7.41
N ARG A 100 -2.05 6.91 -7.27
CA ARG A 100 -2.86 8.08 -7.65
C ARG A 100 -3.27 8.05 -9.12
N ASP A 101 -2.31 7.84 -10.01
CA ASP A 101 -2.55 8.00 -11.44
C ASP A 101 -3.36 6.84 -12.03
N VAL A 102 -3.15 5.62 -11.53
CA VAL A 102 -3.80 4.43 -12.10
C VAL A 102 -5.14 4.14 -11.43
N TYR A 103 -5.24 4.31 -10.12
CA TYR A 103 -6.42 3.86 -9.38
C TYR A 103 -7.30 4.99 -8.87
N VAL A 104 -6.71 6.04 -8.29
CA VAL A 104 -7.46 7.14 -7.68
C VAL A 104 -8.08 8.02 -8.76
N ASN A 105 -7.29 8.44 -9.74
CA ASN A 105 -7.76 9.34 -10.79
C ASN A 105 -8.69 8.66 -11.80
N HIS A 106 -8.70 7.34 -11.88
CA HIS A 106 -9.58 6.59 -12.77
C HIS A 106 -10.87 6.11 -12.12
N ASN A 107 -11.09 6.46 -10.86
CA ASN A 107 -12.32 6.12 -10.14
C ASN A 107 -13.33 7.27 -10.29
N GLU A 108 -14.17 7.18 -11.33
CA GLU A 108 -15.03 8.29 -11.75
C GLU A 108 -16.30 8.47 -10.90
N HIS A 109 -16.78 7.43 -10.24
CA HIS A 109 -18.12 7.46 -9.65
C HIS A 109 -18.14 7.65 -8.14
N LEU A 110 -17.10 7.25 -7.43
CA LEU A 110 -17.01 7.37 -5.98
C LEU A 110 -15.58 7.74 -5.61
N ALA A 111 -15.43 8.69 -4.71
CA ALA A 111 -14.14 9.00 -4.13
C ALA A 111 -13.56 7.74 -3.48
N PRO A 112 -12.35 7.27 -3.88
CA PRO A 112 -11.75 6.10 -3.26
C PRO A 112 -11.50 6.34 -1.78
N LYS A 113 -11.68 5.29 -0.98
CA LYS A 113 -11.35 5.29 0.44
C LYS A 113 -10.18 4.33 0.65
N LEU A 114 -9.06 4.87 1.10
CA LEU A 114 -7.83 4.12 1.31
C LEU A 114 -7.51 4.08 2.79
N ALA A 115 -7.28 2.88 3.32
CA ALA A 115 -6.81 2.68 4.69
C ALA A 115 -5.43 2.08 4.65
N MET A 116 -4.51 2.61 5.44
CA MET A 116 -3.12 2.18 5.42
C MET A 116 -2.46 2.36 6.78
N PRO A 117 -1.45 1.55 7.11
CA PRO A 117 -0.61 1.84 8.26
C PRO A 117 0.32 3.02 7.94
N TRP A 118 1.18 3.41 8.87
CA TRP A 118 2.29 4.31 8.54
C TRP A 118 3.25 3.58 7.60
N LEU A 119 3.11 3.84 6.30
CA LEU A 119 3.85 3.14 5.25
C LEU A 119 5.36 3.24 5.45
N GLY A 120 6.03 2.09 5.52
CA GLY A 120 7.47 2.02 5.68
C GLY A 120 8.01 2.42 7.06
N CYS A 121 7.15 2.73 8.03
CA CYS A 121 7.59 3.25 9.33
C CYS A 121 7.75 2.17 10.41
N GLY A 122 7.35 0.92 10.13
CA GLY A 122 7.52 -0.19 11.04
C GLY A 122 8.93 -0.76 10.97
N LEU A 123 9.06 -1.96 10.42
CA LEU A 123 10.34 -2.64 10.28
C LEU A 123 11.34 -1.86 9.39
N ASP A 124 10.84 -1.10 8.41
CA ASP A 124 11.66 -0.35 7.46
C ASP A 124 12.08 1.03 7.97
N LYS A 125 11.53 1.49 9.07
CA LYS A 125 12.01 2.64 9.85
C LYS A 125 11.99 4.01 9.15
N LEU A 126 11.13 4.22 8.17
CA LEU A 126 10.91 5.56 7.64
C LEU A 126 10.26 6.45 8.72
N GLU A 127 10.47 7.76 8.64
CA GLU A 127 9.94 8.70 9.62
C GLU A 127 8.49 9.09 9.30
N ARG A 128 7.60 8.96 10.28
CA ARG A 128 6.15 9.22 10.11
C ARG A 128 5.86 10.58 9.53
N TRP A 129 6.52 11.64 10.01
CA TRP A 129 6.24 12.99 9.56
C TRP A 129 6.60 13.21 8.09
N LYS A 130 7.67 12.55 7.62
CA LYS A 130 8.09 12.62 6.22
C LYS A 130 7.12 11.85 5.33
N VAL A 131 6.64 10.69 5.78
CA VAL A 131 5.65 9.90 5.07
C VAL A 131 4.32 10.66 4.99
N GLU A 132 3.91 11.33 6.06
CA GLU A 132 2.69 12.14 6.06
C GLU A 132 2.78 13.27 5.05
N VAL A 133 3.89 14.01 5.02
CA VAL A 133 4.11 15.09 4.05
C VAL A 133 4.04 14.55 2.63
N LEU A 134 4.66 13.41 2.38
CA LEU A 134 4.69 12.78 1.07
C LEU A 134 3.29 12.38 0.59
N ILE A 135 2.51 11.73 1.45
CA ILE A 135 1.14 11.32 1.13
C ILE A 135 0.30 12.55 0.81
N LYS A 136 0.36 13.57 1.65
CA LYS A 136 -0.43 14.79 1.47
C LYS A 136 -0.05 15.51 0.18
N ASP A 137 1.23 15.54 -0.15
CA ASP A 137 1.70 16.18 -1.39
C ASP A 137 1.22 15.41 -2.63
N VAL A 138 1.36 14.09 -2.64
CA VAL A 138 0.97 13.27 -3.78
C VAL A 138 -0.54 13.37 -4.07
N PHE A 139 -1.36 13.36 -3.03
CA PHE A 139 -2.82 13.28 -3.18
C PHE A 139 -3.54 14.61 -3.02
N LYS A 140 -2.84 15.73 -2.91
CA LYS A 140 -3.41 17.04 -2.56
C LYS A 140 -4.56 17.51 -3.46
N ASN A 141 -4.52 17.14 -4.75
CA ASN A 141 -5.54 17.56 -5.72
C ASN A 141 -6.49 16.41 -6.10
N CYS A 142 -6.52 15.35 -5.32
CA CYS A 142 -7.34 14.17 -5.59
C CYS A 142 -8.57 14.15 -4.68
N ASP A 143 -9.68 13.67 -5.22
CA ASP A 143 -10.87 13.36 -4.44
C ASP A 143 -10.72 11.95 -3.86
N VAL A 144 -10.11 11.87 -2.68
CA VAL A 144 -9.79 10.61 -2.00
C VAL A 144 -9.89 10.80 -0.50
N GLU A 145 -10.34 9.77 0.21
CA GLU A 145 -10.28 9.72 1.67
C GLU A 145 -9.15 8.77 2.08
N ILE A 146 -8.21 9.28 2.86
CA ILE A 146 -7.08 8.51 3.35
C ILE A 146 -7.17 8.41 4.87
N LEU A 147 -7.20 7.17 5.37
CA LEU A 147 -7.22 6.86 6.79
C LEU A 147 -5.92 6.16 7.15
N ILE A 148 -5.13 6.79 8.01
CA ILE A 148 -3.95 6.16 8.60
C ILE A 148 -4.39 5.41 9.84
N CYS A 149 -4.15 4.10 9.85
CA CYS A 149 -4.44 3.24 10.99
C CYS A 149 -3.16 3.11 11.82
N ASP A 150 -3.07 3.93 12.87
CA ASP A 150 -1.93 3.97 13.78
C ASP A 150 -2.16 2.93 14.88
N TRP A 151 -1.56 1.77 14.73
CA TRP A 151 -1.78 0.62 15.59
C TRP A 151 -0.49 0.15 16.22
N GLY A 152 -0.39 0.34 17.50
CA GLY A 152 0.77 -0.04 18.30
C GLY A 152 1.79 1.04 18.40
#